data_7eba54658fa46279dcbf2571ba932bff
#
_entry.id   7eba54658fa46279dcbf2571ba932bff
#
_cell.length_a   1.000
_cell.length_b   1.000
_cell.length_c   1.000
_cell.angle_alpha   90.00
_cell.angle_beta   90.00
_cell.angle_gamma   90.00
#
_symmetry.space_group_name_H-M   'P 1'
#
loop_
_entity.id
_entity.type
_entity.pdbx_description
1 polymer ?
#
loop_
_entity_poly.entity_id
_entity_poly.type
_entity_poly.pdbx_seq_one_letter_code
_entity_poly.pdbx_strand_id
1 'polypeptide(L)'
;MTAQVAIVDAKGEQAGSVELPASIFDVQTNVPLIHQVVVAQRAAARQGTHSTKGRGEVSGSGAKPFKQKGTGRARQGSIRMPQHRGGGSVHGPTPRDYSQRTPKKMIAAALLGALSDRARGGHVHVISAFSSEAPSTRTAVDTFAALGVAKNVMLVLDRAEETAFLSVRNLAEVHVLPWDQLNAYDVLVSDDIVFSQTAFEAFVAAKTGSSVEVAAAAPKAAAEPKAAKAAEAEQPVKVAEQPAADAADFGPDSHAPLEDGSAPEGFEIKGNANSMKFHRPEGRWYEQTEAEVWFRDAAAAEAAGFVEAGKASKADKAEKDN
;
A
#
# COMPACT_ATOMS: atom_id res chain seq x y z
N MET A 1 -0.65 -18.79 -10.81
CA MET A 1 -1.83 -18.86 -11.71
C MET A 1 -2.48 -17.48 -11.66
N THR A 2 -2.65 -16.81 -12.79
CA THR A 2 -3.41 -15.55 -12.86
C THR A 2 -4.89 -15.90 -12.68
N ALA A 3 -5.47 -15.51 -11.55
CA ALA A 3 -6.90 -15.69 -11.32
C ALA A 3 -7.65 -14.61 -12.12
N GLN A 4 -8.67 -14.99 -12.88
CA GLN A 4 -9.57 -14.07 -13.55
C GLN A 4 -10.85 -13.92 -12.73
N VAL A 5 -11.28 -12.67 -12.53
CA VAL A 5 -12.55 -12.34 -11.87
C VAL A 5 -13.48 -11.67 -12.87
N ALA A 6 -14.73 -12.06 -12.86
CA ALA A 6 -15.75 -11.43 -13.68
C ALA A 6 -16.08 -10.04 -13.14
N ILE A 7 -16.17 -9.06 -14.02
CA ILE A 7 -16.73 -7.75 -13.71
C ILE A 7 -18.23 -7.87 -13.82
N VAL A 8 -18.94 -7.56 -12.74
CA VAL A 8 -20.41 -7.67 -12.67
C VAL A 8 -20.99 -6.25 -12.68
N ASP A 9 -22.06 -6.09 -13.43
CA ASP A 9 -22.80 -4.83 -13.45
C ASP A 9 -23.80 -4.75 -12.28
N ALA A 10 -24.37 -3.60 -12.02
CA ALA A 10 -25.37 -3.35 -10.97
C ALA A 10 -26.59 -4.30 -11.04
N LYS A 11 -26.85 -4.91 -12.18
CA LYS A 11 -27.93 -5.89 -12.38
C LYS A 11 -27.50 -7.35 -12.18
N GLY A 12 -26.23 -7.61 -11.88
CA GLY A 12 -25.71 -8.98 -11.77
C GLY A 12 -25.28 -9.60 -13.09
N GLU A 13 -25.29 -8.86 -14.20
CA GLU A 13 -24.83 -9.34 -15.49
C GLU A 13 -23.30 -9.19 -15.62
N GLN A 14 -22.65 -10.11 -16.34
CA GLN A 14 -21.21 -10.02 -16.59
C GLN A 14 -20.93 -8.97 -17.65
N ALA A 15 -20.29 -7.88 -17.25
CA ALA A 15 -19.85 -6.78 -18.11
C ALA A 15 -18.46 -7.00 -18.71
N GLY A 16 -17.66 -7.86 -18.10
CA GLY A 16 -16.29 -8.12 -18.55
C GLY A 16 -15.55 -9.08 -17.63
N SER A 17 -14.24 -9.18 -17.81
CA SER A 17 -13.36 -9.91 -16.91
C SER A 17 -12.07 -9.12 -16.70
N VAL A 18 -11.49 -9.24 -15.52
CA VAL A 18 -10.22 -8.61 -15.16
C VAL A 18 -9.27 -9.66 -14.61
N GLU A 19 -8.00 -9.57 -14.97
CA GLU A 19 -6.97 -10.43 -14.42
C GLU A 19 -6.46 -9.86 -13.09
N LEU A 20 -6.39 -10.73 -12.07
CA LEU A 20 -5.77 -10.39 -10.80
C LEU A 20 -4.26 -10.54 -10.93
N PRO A 21 -3.47 -9.46 -10.78
CA PRO A 21 -2.02 -9.56 -10.82
C PRO A 21 -1.46 -10.47 -9.72
N ALA A 22 -0.68 -11.49 -10.10
CA ALA A 22 -0.11 -12.44 -9.15
C ALA A 22 0.80 -11.79 -8.11
N SER A 23 1.42 -10.66 -8.45
CA SER A 23 2.25 -9.87 -7.52
C SER A 23 1.47 -9.29 -6.34
N ILE A 24 0.14 -9.16 -6.46
CA ILE A 24 -0.76 -8.61 -5.44
C ILE A 24 -1.64 -9.69 -4.83
N PHE A 25 -2.20 -10.58 -5.65
CA PHE A 25 -3.26 -11.51 -5.26
C PHE A 25 -2.82 -12.98 -5.18
N ASP A 26 -1.54 -13.30 -5.46
CA ASP A 26 -0.99 -14.66 -5.31
C ASP A 26 0.32 -14.68 -4.51
N VAL A 27 0.43 -13.80 -3.52
CA VAL A 27 1.56 -13.74 -2.60
C VAL A 27 1.39 -14.80 -1.50
N GLN A 28 2.47 -15.45 -1.08
CA GLN A 28 2.43 -16.39 0.03
C GLN A 28 2.04 -15.70 1.32
N THR A 29 0.98 -16.19 1.97
CA THR A 29 0.45 -15.62 3.21
C THR A 29 1.37 -15.92 4.39
N ASN A 30 1.84 -14.86 5.07
CA ASN A 30 2.65 -14.96 6.29
C ASN A 30 1.81 -14.57 7.51
N VAL A 31 1.20 -15.57 8.17
CA VAL A 31 0.31 -15.35 9.32
C VAL A 31 0.97 -14.61 10.49
N PRO A 32 2.21 -14.93 10.94
CA PRO A 32 2.90 -14.16 11.98
C PRO A 32 3.08 -12.68 11.64
N LEU A 33 3.38 -12.36 10.37
CA LEU A 33 3.54 -10.98 9.91
C LEU A 33 2.20 -10.23 9.96
N ILE A 34 1.14 -10.83 9.47
CA ILE A 34 -0.22 -10.27 9.50
C ILE A 34 -0.64 -10.02 10.96
N HIS A 35 -0.44 -11.00 11.85
CA HIS A 35 -0.75 -10.87 13.26
C HIS A 35 -0.03 -9.67 13.89
N GLN A 36 1.27 -9.51 13.66
CA GLN A 36 2.05 -8.39 14.19
C GLN A 36 1.52 -7.04 13.71
N VAL A 37 1.21 -6.91 12.41
CA VAL A 37 0.68 -5.67 11.82
C VAL A 37 -0.71 -5.34 12.37
N VAL A 38 -1.60 -6.33 12.47
CA VAL A 38 -2.95 -6.15 13.01
C VAL A 38 -2.91 -5.75 14.50
N VAL A 39 -2.06 -6.39 15.29
CA VAL A 39 -1.87 -6.02 16.71
C VAL A 39 -1.36 -4.59 16.84
N ALA A 40 -0.39 -4.19 16.02
CA ALA A 40 0.13 -2.83 15.99
C ALA A 40 -0.96 -1.80 15.62
N GLN A 41 -1.78 -2.10 14.61
CA GLN A 41 -2.89 -1.25 14.16
C GLN A 41 -3.95 -1.09 15.26
N ARG A 42 -4.36 -2.19 15.91
CA ARG A 42 -5.33 -2.17 17.01
C ARG A 42 -4.77 -1.48 18.26
N ALA A 43 -3.48 -1.62 18.53
CA ALA A 43 -2.82 -0.94 19.62
C ALA A 43 -2.79 0.58 19.40
N ALA A 44 -2.51 1.04 18.18
CA ALA A 44 -2.50 2.46 17.82
C ALA A 44 -3.88 3.14 17.98
N ALA A 45 -4.98 2.40 17.85
CA ALA A 45 -6.33 2.91 18.05
C ALA A 45 -6.69 3.18 19.53
N ARG A 46 -5.87 2.70 20.49
CA ARG A 46 -6.11 2.93 21.92
C ARG A 46 -5.75 4.35 22.30
N GLN A 47 -6.68 5.08 22.92
CA GLN A 47 -6.46 6.46 23.34
C GLN A 47 -5.40 6.63 24.44
N GLY A 48 -5.27 5.65 25.35
CA GLY A 48 -4.27 5.66 26.41
C GLY A 48 -4.43 6.77 27.45
N THR A 49 -5.62 7.34 27.61
CA THR A 49 -5.89 8.52 28.45
C THR A 49 -6.09 8.24 29.95
N HIS A 50 -5.97 6.97 30.35
CA HIS A 50 -6.11 6.59 31.75
C HIS A 50 -5.01 7.24 32.62
N SER A 51 -5.41 7.80 33.75
CA SER A 51 -4.50 8.48 34.67
C SER A 51 -4.93 8.28 36.11
N THR A 52 -3.96 8.17 37.00
CA THR A 52 -4.19 8.20 38.43
C THR A 52 -3.31 9.28 39.08
N LYS A 53 -3.83 9.92 40.12
CA LYS A 53 -3.08 10.96 40.83
C LYS A 53 -1.99 10.34 41.65
N GLY A 54 -0.74 10.65 41.35
CA GLY A 54 0.43 10.38 42.16
C GLY A 54 0.47 11.30 43.41
N ARG A 55 1.39 11.02 44.35
CA ARG A 55 1.51 11.80 45.60
C ARG A 55 1.79 13.30 45.35
N GLY A 56 2.33 13.68 44.21
CA GLY A 56 2.58 15.08 43.82
C GLY A 56 1.31 15.79 43.38
N GLU A 57 0.34 15.07 42.84
CA GLU A 57 -0.87 15.58 42.19
C GLU A 57 -2.11 15.59 43.10
N VAL A 58 -2.06 14.80 44.21
CA VAL A 58 -3.13 14.79 45.20
C VAL A 58 -3.12 16.08 45.99
N SER A 59 -4.31 16.66 46.22
CA SER A 59 -4.50 17.84 47.04
C SER A 59 -4.08 17.58 48.47
N GLY A 60 -3.40 18.52 49.10
CA GLY A 60 -2.97 18.44 50.48
C GLY A 60 -1.67 19.23 50.74
N SER A 61 -1.28 19.33 52.01
CA SER A 61 -0.02 20.00 52.40
C SER A 61 1.21 19.24 51.92
N GLY A 62 2.19 19.91 51.36
CA GLY A 62 3.54 19.37 51.10
C GLY A 62 4.44 19.35 52.31
N ALA A 63 4.03 19.93 53.45
CA ALA A 63 4.82 20.04 54.67
C ALA A 63 5.07 18.67 55.30
N LYS A 64 6.25 18.52 55.92
CA LYS A 64 6.58 17.35 56.70
C LYS A 64 5.72 17.34 58.00
N PRO A 65 5.00 16.28 58.36
CA PRO A 65 4.08 16.27 59.51
C PRO A 65 4.75 16.55 60.85
N PHE A 66 5.97 16.06 61.07
CA PHE A 66 6.73 16.23 62.28
C PHE A 66 8.26 16.09 62.05
N LYS A 67 9.04 16.39 63.04
CA LYS A 67 10.51 16.29 63.02
C LYS A 67 10.99 14.87 62.69
N GLN A 68 12.17 14.76 62.05
CA GLN A 68 12.76 13.49 61.65
C GLN A 68 13.10 12.56 62.80
N LYS A 69 13.51 13.14 63.95
CA LYS A 69 13.90 12.41 65.20
C LYS A 69 13.29 13.11 66.43
N GLY A 70 13.26 12.43 67.57
CA GLY A 70 12.83 12.99 68.87
C GLY A 70 11.30 12.97 69.12
N THR A 71 10.52 12.27 68.28
CA THR A 71 9.04 12.17 68.46
C THR A 71 8.56 10.77 68.90
N GLY A 72 9.44 9.76 68.94
CA GLY A 72 9.07 8.37 69.22
C GLY A 72 8.20 7.72 68.17
N ARG A 73 7.79 8.41 67.12
CA ARG A 73 6.91 7.95 66.05
C ARG A 73 7.68 7.44 64.83
N ALA A 74 7.05 6.60 64.00
CA ALA A 74 7.59 6.22 62.70
C ALA A 74 7.82 7.46 61.83
N ARG A 75 8.92 7.48 61.08
CA ARG A 75 9.28 8.61 60.23
C ARG A 75 8.28 8.78 59.09
N GLN A 76 7.80 10.01 58.89
CA GLN A 76 6.85 10.39 57.81
C GLN A 76 7.42 11.54 56.99
N GLY A 77 7.31 11.40 55.66
CA GLY A 77 7.81 12.45 54.72
C GLY A 77 6.70 13.41 54.29
N SER A 78 5.48 12.92 54.13
CA SER A 78 4.32 13.71 53.70
C SER A 78 3.04 13.02 54.06
N ILE A 79 1.96 13.76 54.22
CA ILE A 79 0.60 13.26 54.44
C ILE A 79 -0.04 12.70 53.15
N ARG A 80 0.54 13.02 51.96
CA ARG A 80 0.07 12.56 50.67
C ARG A 80 0.66 11.20 50.26
N MET A 81 1.42 10.56 51.11
CA MET A 81 2.00 9.24 50.82
C MET A 81 0.91 8.16 50.67
N PRO A 82 1.17 7.11 49.87
CA PRO A 82 0.16 6.10 49.55
C PRO A 82 -0.46 5.38 50.74
N GLN A 83 0.29 5.23 51.82
CA GLN A 83 -0.18 4.60 53.08
C GLN A 83 -1.18 5.46 53.88
N HIS A 84 -1.29 6.75 53.54
CA HIS A 84 -2.25 7.63 54.18
C HIS A 84 -3.60 7.64 53.45
N ARG A 85 -4.68 7.78 54.19
CA ARG A 85 -6.03 7.94 53.67
C ARG A 85 -6.04 9.23 52.79
N GLY A 86 -6.47 9.08 51.53
CA GLY A 86 -6.44 10.18 50.55
C GLY A 86 -5.04 10.47 49.98
N GLY A 87 -4.05 9.59 50.22
CA GLY A 87 -2.74 9.67 49.56
C GLY A 87 -2.76 9.28 48.08
N GLY A 88 -1.65 9.55 47.40
CA GLY A 88 -1.51 9.25 45.97
C GLY A 88 -1.35 7.75 45.70
N SER A 89 -1.69 7.36 44.49
CA SER A 89 -1.48 6.01 44.00
C SER A 89 -0.01 5.74 43.66
N VAL A 90 0.48 4.53 44.04
CA VAL A 90 1.81 4.05 43.67
C VAL A 90 1.69 3.21 42.41
N HIS A 91 2.54 3.47 41.42
CA HIS A 91 2.57 2.72 40.15
C HIS A 91 1.21 2.64 39.45
N GLY A 92 0.34 3.63 39.68
CA GLY A 92 -0.92 3.71 38.95
C GLY A 92 -0.72 3.99 37.46
N PRO A 93 -1.73 3.72 36.62
CA PRO A 93 -1.65 3.98 35.21
C PRO A 93 -1.43 5.47 34.92
N THR A 94 -0.54 5.75 34.00
CA THR A 94 -0.25 7.07 33.47
C THR A 94 -0.63 7.14 32.00
N PRO A 95 -1.05 8.30 31.48
CA PRO A 95 -1.30 8.45 30.05
C PRO A 95 -0.07 8.04 29.25
N ARG A 96 -0.29 7.16 28.25
CA ARG A 96 0.79 6.73 27.37
C ARG A 96 0.29 6.44 25.96
N ASP A 97 1.17 6.56 25.00
CA ASP A 97 0.96 6.10 23.65
C ASP A 97 1.14 4.57 23.57
N TYR A 98 0.24 3.91 22.83
CA TYR A 98 0.27 2.48 22.56
C TYR A 98 0.71 2.16 21.13
N SER A 99 1.06 3.16 20.34
CA SER A 99 1.50 2.95 18.96
C SER A 99 2.76 2.06 18.90
N GLN A 100 2.76 1.13 17.95
CA GLN A 100 3.87 0.22 17.71
C GLN A 100 4.44 0.53 16.31
N ARG A 101 5.67 1.02 16.27
CA ARG A 101 6.33 1.34 15.01
C ARG A 101 6.56 0.07 14.19
N THR A 102 5.88 -0.03 13.04
CA THR A 102 6.03 -1.13 12.10
C THR A 102 6.62 -0.61 10.78
N PRO A 103 7.65 -1.25 10.20
CA PRO A 103 8.21 -0.86 8.92
C PRO A 103 7.16 -0.89 7.80
N LYS A 104 7.18 0.11 6.90
CA LYS A 104 6.21 0.22 5.79
C LYS A 104 6.17 -1.04 4.90
N LYS A 105 7.32 -1.67 4.64
CA LYS A 105 7.40 -2.93 3.87
C LYS A 105 6.64 -4.08 4.53
N MET A 106 6.66 -4.17 5.86
CA MET A 106 5.91 -5.19 6.60
C MET A 106 4.39 -4.95 6.50
N ILE A 107 3.96 -3.69 6.61
CA ILE A 107 2.54 -3.32 6.47
C ILE A 107 2.05 -3.67 5.05
N ALA A 108 2.81 -3.31 4.02
CA ALA A 108 2.48 -3.65 2.64
C ALA A 108 2.40 -5.17 2.41
N ALA A 109 3.39 -5.93 2.88
CA ALA A 109 3.40 -7.38 2.73
C ALA A 109 2.24 -8.07 3.47
N ALA A 110 1.84 -7.55 4.65
CA ALA A 110 0.69 -8.05 5.38
C ALA A 110 -0.62 -7.81 4.62
N LEU A 111 -0.80 -6.62 4.01
CA LEU A 111 -1.97 -6.32 3.18
C LEU A 111 -2.04 -7.24 1.97
N LEU A 112 -0.94 -7.38 1.22
CA LEU A 112 -0.89 -8.26 0.03
C LEU A 112 -1.16 -9.72 0.40
N GLY A 113 -0.62 -10.20 1.53
CA GLY A 113 -0.90 -11.54 2.04
C GLY A 113 -2.37 -11.77 2.41
N ALA A 114 -3.03 -10.77 3.02
CA ALA A 114 -4.45 -10.84 3.36
C ALA A 114 -5.34 -10.82 2.11
N LEU A 115 -5.03 -9.96 1.13
CA LEU A 115 -5.75 -9.91 -0.16
C LEU A 115 -5.58 -11.21 -0.95
N SER A 116 -4.38 -11.80 -0.94
CA SER A 116 -4.12 -13.08 -1.61
C SER A 116 -4.91 -14.23 -1.00
N ASP A 117 -5.09 -14.24 0.31
CA ASP A 117 -5.91 -15.22 1.01
C ASP A 117 -7.38 -15.12 0.59
N ARG A 118 -7.93 -13.91 0.57
CA ARG A 118 -9.30 -13.64 0.10
C ARG A 118 -9.49 -13.99 -1.39
N ALA A 119 -8.52 -13.68 -2.23
CA ALA A 119 -8.57 -14.01 -3.65
C ALA A 119 -8.56 -15.53 -3.89
N ARG A 120 -7.75 -16.29 -3.14
CA ARG A 120 -7.74 -17.76 -3.19
C ARG A 120 -9.06 -18.39 -2.72
N GLY A 121 -9.72 -17.73 -1.76
CA GLY A 121 -11.06 -18.12 -1.29
C GLY A 121 -12.19 -17.77 -2.27
N GLY A 122 -11.92 -17.00 -3.33
CA GLY A 122 -12.96 -16.52 -4.24
C GLY A 122 -13.79 -15.36 -3.69
N HIS A 123 -13.32 -14.69 -2.65
CA HIS A 123 -14.01 -13.59 -1.94
C HIS A 123 -13.63 -12.20 -2.46
N VAL A 124 -13.13 -12.10 -3.67
CA VAL A 124 -12.81 -10.82 -4.32
C VAL A 124 -13.71 -10.65 -5.53
N HIS A 125 -14.48 -9.58 -5.54
CA HIS A 125 -15.45 -9.25 -6.57
C HIS A 125 -15.13 -7.88 -7.16
N VAL A 126 -15.43 -7.69 -8.44
CA VAL A 126 -15.25 -6.40 -9.13
C VAL A 126 -16.58 -6.00 -9.76
N ILE A 127 -17.04 -4.79 -9.51
CA ILE A 127 -18.24 -4.20 -10.10
C ILE A 127 -17.86 -3.09 -11.07
N SER A 128 -18.55 -3.02 -12.20
CA SER A 128 -18.30 -1.99 -13.22
C SER A 128 -18.59 -0.59 -12.68
N ALA A 129 -19.77 -0.38 -12.12
CA ALA A 129 -20.18 0.84 -11.43
C ALA A 129 -21.46 0.58 -10.63
N PHE A 130 -21.68 1.34 -9.54
CA PHE A 130 -23.03 1.49 -8.98
C PHE A 130 -23.82 2.43 -9.90
N SER A 131 -24.54 1.87 -10.84
CA SER A 131 -25.26 2.58 -11.89
C SER A 131 -26.50 3.30 -11.36
N SER A 132 -26.31 4.48 -10.76
CA SER A 132 -27.41 5.34 -10.40
C SER A 132 -26.94 6.80 -10.47
N GLU A 133 -27.61 7.61 -11.27
CA GLU A 133 -27.39 9.07 -11.32
C GLU A 133 -27.70 9.73 -9.96
N ALA A 134 -28.58 9.11 -9.16
CA ALA A 134 -28.94 9.54 -7.83
C ALA A 134 -28.61 8.45 -6.79
N PRO A 135 -28.21 8.84 -5.54
CA PRO A 135 -27.92 7.88 -4.49
C PRO A 135 -29.15 7.01 -4.16
N SER A 136 -28.99 5.68 -4.19
CA SER A 136 -30.04 4.71 -3.92
C SER A 136 -29.53 3.52 -3.13
N THR A 137 -29.93 3.41 -1.85
CA THR A 137 -29.59 2.25 -1.00
C THR A 137 -30.25 0.97 -1.46
N ARG A 138 -31.45 1.04 -2.06
CA ARG A 138 -32.15 -0.14 -2.57
C ARG A 138 -31.37 -0.79 -3.72
N THR A 139 -30.93 0.02 -4.68
CA THR A 139 -30.11 -0.49 -5.79
C THR A 139 -28.82 -1.14 -5.29
N ALA A 140 -28.18 -0.55 -4.28
CA ALA A 140 -26.97 -1.14 -3.69
C ALA A 140 -27.25 -2.51 -3.03
N VAL A 141 -28.34 -2.64 -2.28
CA VAL A 141 -28.74 -3.93 -1.68
C VAL A 141 -29.03 -4.98 -2.76
N ASP A 142 -29.75 -4.60 -3.81
CA ASP A 142 -30.08 -5.49 -4.93
C ASP A 142 -28.78 -5.95 -5.66
N THR A 143 -27.79 -5.04 -5.81
CA THR A 143 -26.48 -5.36 -6.39
C THR A 143 -25.69 -6.37 -5.52
N PHE A 144 -25.64 -6.17 -4.20
CA PHE A 144 -24.96 -7.12 -3.30
C PHE A 144 -25.67 -8.47 -3.27
N ALA A 145 -27.00 -8.49 -3.31
CA ALA A 145 -27.77 -9.74 -3.40
C ALA A 145 -27.50 -10.48 -4.72
N ALA A 146 -27.37 -9.77 -5.84
CA ALA A 146 -27.01 -10.36 -7.15
C ALA A 146 -25.57 -10.93 -7.16
N LEU A 147 -24.64 -10.33 -6.42
CA LEU A 147 -23.28 -10.86 -6.21
C LEU A 147 -23.24 -12.07 -5.25
N GLY A 148 -24.33 -12.34 -4.53
CA GLY A 148 -24.38 -13.38 -3.50
C GLY A 148 -23.66 -13.01 -2.21
N VAL A 149 -23.36 -11.75 -2.01
CA VAL A 149 -22.59 -11.21 -0.88
C VAL A 149 -23.56 -10.62 0.14
N ALA A 150 -23.61 -11.14 1.36
CA ALA A 150 -24.65 -10.79 2.31
C ALA A 150 -24.15 -10.17 3.63
N LYS A 151 -22.94 -10.49 4.09
CA LYS A 151 -22.46 -10.09 5.42
C LYS A 151 -21.02 -9.60 5.35
N ASN A 152 -20.67 -8.66 6.24
CA ASN A 152 -19.30 -8.14 6.42
C ASN A 152 -18.60 -7.81 5.09
N VAL A 153 -19.26 -7.06 4.24
CA VAL A 153 -18.76 -6.67 2.92
C VAL A 153 -17.84 -5.47 3.05
N MET A 154 -16.65 -5.55 2.50
CA MET A 154 -15.81 -4.39 2.32
C MET A 154 -15.97 -3.87 0.89
N LEU A 155 -16.50 -2.66 0.75
CA LEU A 155 -16.60 -1.97 -0.52
C LEU A 155 -15.46 -0.98 -0.67
N VAL A 156 -14.68 -1.17 -1.72
CA VAL A 156 -13.55 -0.31 -2.07
C VAL A 156 -13.93 0.57 -3.26
N LEU A 157 -13.97 1.87 -3.02
CA LEU A 157 -14.37 2.87 -4.00
C LEU A 157 -13.21 3.81 -4.34
N ASP A 158 -13.35 4.50 -5.47
CA ASP A 158 -12.53 5.69 -5.70
C ASP A 158 -13.16 6.90 -4.98
N ARG A 159 -12.33 7.88 -4.62
CA ARG A 159 -12.78 9.10 -3.93
C ARG A 159 -13.75 9.95 -4.76
N ALA A 160 -13.71 9.81 -6.08
CA ALA A 160 -14.60 10.50 -7.00
C ALA A 160 -16.03 9.90 -7.01
N GLU A 161 -16.23 8.68 -6.49
CA GLU A 161 -17.51 7.96 -6.52
C GLU A 161 -18.43 8.31 -5.34
N GLU A 162 -18.77 9.60 -5.17
CA GLU A 162 -19.60 10.09 -4.06
C GLU A 162 -21.01 9.49 -4.06
N THR A 163 -21.62 9.28 -5.22
CA THR A 163 -22.97 8.70 -5.36
C THR A 163 -23.01 7.25 -4.86
N ALA A 164 -21.99 6.46 -5.16
CA ALA A 164 -21.82 5.09 -4.66
C ALA A 164 -21.65 5.09 -3.14
N PHE A 165 -20.79 5.96 -2.61
CA PHE A 165 -20.58 6.11 -1.17
C PHE A 165 -21.86 6.47 -0.43
N LEU A 166 -22.63 7.45 -0.93
CA LEU A 166 -23.90 7.86 -0.34
C LEU A 166 -24.96 6.75 -0.38
N SER A 167 -24.93 5.90 -1.41
CA SER A 167 -25.86 4.78 -1.58
C SER A 167 -25.64 3.68 -0.53
N VAL A 168 -24.38 3.45 -0.11
CA VAL A 168 -24.01 2.30 0.74
C VAL A 168 -23.73 2.65 2.18
N ARG A 169 -23.38 3.91 2.50
CA ARG A 169 -22.95 4.30 3.86
C ARG A 169 -23.94 3.98 4.99
N ASN A 170 -25.22 3.83 4.68
CA ASN A 170 -26.27 3.52 5.65
C ASN A 170 -26.42 2.02 5.92
N LEU A 171 -25.75 1.16 5.15
CA LEU A 171 -25.82 -0.28 5.32
C LEU A 171 -24.83 -0.71 6.42
N ALA A 172 -25.35 -1.28 7.51
CA ALA A 172 -24.54 -1.68 8.67
C ALA A 172 -23.59 -2.84 8.35
N GLU A 173 -23.89 -3.65 7.35
CA GLU A 173 -23.13 -4.82 6.94
C GLU A 173 -22.01 -4.49 5.94
N VAL A 174 -21.96 -3.22 5.46
CA VAL A 174 -21.01 -2.78 4.45
C VAL A 174 -20.04 -1.76 5.03
N HIS A 175 -18.75 -2.09 5.00
CA HIS A 175 -17.67 -1.18 5.36
C HIS A 175 -17.10 -0.55 4.10
N VAL A 176 -17.20 0.77 3.96
CA VAL A 176 -16.75 1.49 2.77
C VAL A 176 -15.41 2.15 3.03
N LEU A 177 -14.45 1.90 2.15
CA LEU A 177 -13.12 2.49 2.19
C LEU A 177 -12.67 2.96 0.80
N PRO A 178 -11.96 4.09 0.71
CA PRO A 178 -11.25 4.42 -0.53
C PRO A 178 -10.04 3.49 -0.72
N TRP A 179 -9.68 3.24 -1.98
CA TRP A 179 -8.61 2.29 -2.33
C TRP A 179 -7.25 2.61 -1.71
N ASP A 180 -6.96 3.88 -1.42
CA ASP A 180 -5.71 4.34 -0.81
C ASP A 180 -5.64 4.10 0.71
N GLN A 181 -6.78 3.83 1.37
CA GLN A 181 -6.86 3.55 2.81
C GLN A 181 -6.98 2.06 3.15
N LEU A 182 -6.89 1.18 2.16
CA LEU A 182 -6.91 -0.26 2.37
C LEU A 182 -5.85 -0.71 3.38
N ASN A 183 -6.27 -1.49 4.36
CA ASN A 183 -5.39 -2.03 5.41
C ASN A 183 -5.70 -3.51 5.70
N ALA A 184 -4.73 -4.20 6.30
CA ALA A 184 -4.84 -5.64 6.55
C ALA A 184 -5.95 -6.01 7.56
N TYR A 185 -6.25 -5.14 8.53
CA TYR A 185 -7.28 -5.42 9.54
C TYR A 185 -8.67 -5.45 8.92
N ASP A 186 -9.03 -4.45 8.11
CA ASP A 186 -10.35 -4.36 7.50
C ASP A 186 -10.57 -5.48 6.47
N VAL A 187 -9.52 -5.84 5.70
CA VAL A 187 -9.55 -7.00 4.80
C VAL A 187 -9.84 -8.31 5.54
N LEU A 188 -9.27 -8.50 6.75
CA LEU A 188 -9.47 -9.73 7.52
C LEU A 188 -10.82 -9.77 8.25
N VAL A 189 -11.37 -8.62 8.62
CA VAL A 189 -12.69 -8.54 9.28
C VAL A 189 -13.81 -8.79 8.27
N SER A 190 -13.61 -8.36 7.03
CA SER A 190 -14.60 -8.52 5.96
C SER A 190 -14.58 -9.94 5.40
N ASP A 191 -15.74 -10.51 5.13
CA ASP A 191 -15.87 -11.82 4.49
C ASP A 191 -15.61 -11.69 2.99
N ASP A 192 -16.21 -10.70 2.34
CA ASP A 192 -16.09 -10.43 0.92
C ASP A 192 -15.56 -9.02 0.65
N ILE A 193 -14.77 -8.88 -0.39
CA ILE A 193 -14.18 -7.62 -0.84
C ILE A 193 -14.74 -7.29 -2.21
N VAL A 194 -15.38 -6.16 -2.33
CA VAL A 194 -15.97 -5.68 -3.57
C VAL A 194 -15.23 -4.41 -4.01
N PHE A 195 -14.62 -4.42 -5.16
CA PHE A 195 -13.99 -3.26 -5.75
C PHE A 195 -14.88 -2.62 -6.80
N SER A 196 -14.95 -1.30 -6.87
CA SER A 196 -15.36 -0.66 -8.11
C SER A 196 -14.24 -0.81 -9.14
N GLN A 197 -14.57 -0.88 -10.41
CA GLN A 197 -13.58 -1.04 -11.48
C GLN A 197 -12.51 0.05 -11.42
N THR A 198 -12.92 1.31 -11.26
CA THR A 198 -12.03 2.47 -11.14
C THR A 198 -11.09 2.36 -9.93
N ALA A 199 -11.60 1.95 -8.76
CA ALA A 199 -10.79 1.76 -7.57
C ALA A 199 -9.82 0.58 -7.71
N PHE A 200 -10.23 -0.50 -8.39
CA PHE A 200 -9.37 -1.65 -8.66
C PHE A 200 -8.20 -1.26 -9.56
N GLU A 201 -8.47 -0.59 -10.69
CA GLU A 201 -7.45 -0.11 -11.62
C GLU A 201 -6.47 0.84 -10.93
N ALA A 202 -6.97 1.81 -10.15
CA ALA A 202 -6.14 2.74 -9.38
C ALA A 202 -5.28 2.02 -8.33
N PHE A 203 -5.84 1.04 -7.61
CA PHE A 203 -5.11 0.26 -6.62
C PHE A 203 -3.99 -0.57 -7.26
N VAL A 204 -4.27 -1.25 -8.36
CA VAL A 204 -3.26 -2.06 -9.06
C VAL A 204 -2.17 -1.16 -9.66
N ALA A 205 -2.54 -0.07 -10.30
CA ALA A 205 -1.58 0.91 -10.84
C ALA A 205 -0.64 1.46 -9.75
N ALA A 206 -1.19 1.77 -8.56
CA ALA A 206 -0.39 2.26 -7.43
C ALA A 206 0.57 1.20 -6.85
N LYS A 207 0.30 -0.10 -7.02
CA LYS A 207 1.13 -1.19 -6.48
C LYS A 207 2.11 -1.76 -7.48
N THR A 208 1.74 -1.83 -8.76
CA THR A 208 2.57 -2.41 -9.84
C THR A 208 3.27 -1.38 -10.69
N GLY A 209 2.80 -0.12 -10.69
CA GLY A 209 3.26 0.92 -11.60
C GLY A 209 2.77 0.75 -13.05
N SER A 210 1.91 -0.24 -13.32
CA SER A 210 1.36 -0.53 -14.66
C SER A 210 -0.16 -0.52 -14.64
N SER A 211 -0.77 -0.10 -15.76
CA SER A 211 -2.23 -0.15 -15.95
C SER A 211 -2.69 -1.59 -16.20
N VAL A 212 -3.89 -1.91 -15.72
CA VAL A 212 -4.55 -3.22 -15.95
C VAL A 212 -5.30 -3.16 -17.27
N GLU A 213 -5.12 -4.16 -18.12
CA GLU A 213 -5.98 -4.35 -19.30
C GLU A 213 -7.29 -5.01 -18.86
N VAL A 214 -8.40 -4.31 -19.09
CA VAL A 214 -9.76 -4.84 -18.89
C VAL A 214 -10.21 -5.43 -20.21
N ALA A 215 -10.41 -6.74 -20.24
CA ALA A 215 -10.99 -7.41 -21.40
C ALA A 215 -12.50 -7.18 -21.41
N ALA A 216 -13.00 -6.41 -22.38
CA ALA A 216 -14.42 -6.22 -22.59
C ALA A 216 -15.07 -7.56 -22.99
N ALA A 217 -16.24 -7.88 -22.42
CA ALA A 217 -16.98 -9.08 -22.75
C ALA A 217 -17.43 -9.05 -24.22
N ALA A 218 -16.99 -10.03 -25.02
CA ALA A 218 -17.57 -10.25 -26.33
C ALA A 218 -19.00 -10.81 -26.14
N PRO A 219 -19.97 -10.39 -26.99
CA PRO A 219 -21.35 -10.85 -26.84
C PRO A 219 -21.45 -12.37 -27.03
N LYS A 220 -22.05 -13.04 -26.07
CA LYS A 220 -22.21 -14.46 -25.99
C LYS A 220 -23.15 -14.95 -27.09
N ALA A 221 -22.61 -15.51 -28.20
CA ALA A 221 -23.37 -16.34 -29.13
C ALA A 221 -23.59 -17.71 -28.50
N ALA A 222 -24.84 -18.20 -28.61
CA ALA A 222 -25.31 -19.43 -28.01
C ALA A 222 -24.46 -20.64 -28.43
N ALA A 223 -24.12 -21.47 -27.44
CA ALA A 223 -23.42 -22.73 -27.65
C ALA A 223 -24.41 -23.91 -27.76
N GLU A 224 -24.28 -24.71 -28.82
CA GLU A 224 -24.67 -26.11 -28.82
C GLU A 224 -23.43 -27.01 -28.86
N PRO A 225 -23.48 -28.20 -28.24
CA PRO A 225 -22.29 -29.00 -28.00
C PRO A 225 -22.04 -30.07 -29.07
N LYS A 226 -20.80 -30.30 -29.49
CA LYS A 226 -20.37 -31.57 -30.05
C LYS A 226 -18.92 -31.95 -29.80
N ALA A 227 -18.82 -33.11 -29.27
CA ALA A 227 -17.78 -34.05 -28.94
C ALA A 227 -16.51 -34.16 -29.82
N ALA A 228 -15.43 -34.39 -29.07
CA ALA A 228 -14.29 -35.30 -29.28
C ALA A 228 -13.69 -35.56 -30.67
N LYS A 229 -12.38 -35.32 -30.81
CA LYS A 229 -11.38 -36.40 -31.07
C LYS A 229 -9.96 -35.88 -31.09
N ALA A 230 -9.09 -36.70 -30.51
CA ALA A 230 -7.63 -36.54 -30.36
C ALA A 230 -6.88 -36.73 -31.70
N ALA A 231 -5.69 -36.12 -31.76
CA ALA A 231 -4.41 -36.59 -32.32
C ALA A 231 -3.42 -35.43 -32.33
N GLU A 232 -2.42 -35.44 -31.51
CA GLU A 232 -1.03 -35.85 -31.67
C GLU A 232 -0.36 -35.39 -32.99
N ALA A 233 0.61 -34.50 -32.90
CA ALA A 233 1.89 -34.54 -33.60
C ALA A 233 2.81 -33.33 -33.19
N GLU A 234 4.02 -33.71 -32.89
CA GLU A 234 5.27 -33.02 -32.54
C GLU A 234 5.70 -31.89 -33.48
N GLN A 235 6.28 -30.84 -32.86
CA GLN A 235 7.54 -30.06 -33.04
C GLN A 235 7.91 -29.49 -34.45
N PRO A 236 8.81 -28.48 -34.57
CA PRO A 236 9.73 -27.90 -33.58
C PRO A 236 9.80 -26.36 -33.53
N VAL A 237 10.38 -25.93 -32.41
CA VAL A 237 10.95 -24.64 -32.04
C VAL A 237 11.59 -23.87 -33.20
N LYS A 238 11.20 -22.60 -33.38
CA LYS A 238 12.05 -21.53 -33.87
C LYS A 238 12.03 -20.38 -32.90
N VAL A 239 13.17 -20.19 -32.28
CA VAL A 239 13.56 -18.97 -31.56
C VAL A 239 13.44 -17.79 -32.53
N ALA A 240 12.57 -16.84 -32.21
CA ALA A 240 12.55 -15.53 -32.81
C ALA A 240 12.97 -14.54 -31.72
N GLU A 241 14.09 -13.92 -32.00
CA GLU A 241 14.72 -12.77 -31.38
C GLU A 241 13.67 -11.71 -30.99
N GLN A 242 13.64 -11.34 -29.72
CA GLN A 242 12.96 -10.13 -29.27
C GLN A 242 13.87 -8.94 -29.55
N PRO A 243 13.37 -7.86 -30.16
CA PRO A 243 14.14 -6.64 -30.29
C PRO A 243 14.32 -5.99 -28.93
N ALA A 244 15.53 -5.53 -28.67
CA ALA A 244 15.93 -4.77 -27.51
C ALA A 244 15.01 -3.56 -27.28
N ALA A 245 14.67 -3.33 -26.03
CA ALA A 245 13.92 -2.17 -25.57
C ALA A 245 14.57 -0.87 -26.03
N ASP A 246 13.74 0.05 -26.49
CA ASP A 246 14.09 1.40 -26.92
C ASP A 246 14.99 2.10 -25.89
N ALA A 247 16.27 2.26 -26.22
CA ALA A 247 17.16 3.17 -25.54
C ALA A 247 16.64 4.59 -25.79
N ALA A 248 16.25 5.29 -24.74
CA ALA A 248 15.86 6.68 -24.80
C ALA A 248 17.03 7.45 -25.46
N ASP A 249 16.78 8.02 -26.63
CA ASP A 249 17.75 8.83 -27.38
C ASP A 249 17.86 10.19 -26.68
N PHE A 250 18.93 10.36 -25.89
CA PHE A 250 19.24 11.62 -25.19
C PHE A 250 20.08 12.57 -26.04
N GLY A 251 20.12 12.37 -27.35
CA GLY A 251 20.82 13.24 -28.31
C GLY A 251 22.01 12.56 -28.98
N PRO A 252 22.63 13.25 -29.99
CA PRO A 252 23.64 12.68 -30.88
C PRO A 252 24.96 12.24 -30.20
N ASP A 253 25.21 12.71 -28.96
CA ASP A 253 26.39 12.38 -28.17
C ASP A 253 26.04 11.45 -26.99
N SER A 254 24.90 10.74 -27.05
CA SER A 254 24.51 9.68 -26.13
C SER A 254 24.47 8.32 -26.80
N HIS A 255 24.77 7.25 -26.06
CA HIS A 255 24.72 5.88 -26.56
C HIS A 255 24.22 4.93 -25.48
N ALA A 256 23.47 3.91 -25.87
CA ALA A 256 23.09 2.83 -24.98
C ALA A 256 24.33 1.96 -24.64
N PRO A 257 24.36 1.32 -23.45
CA PRO A 257 25.43 0.37 -23.11
C PRO A 257 25.45 -0.77 -24.14
N LEU A 258 26.63 -1.30 -24.42
CA LEU A 258 26.78 -2.51 -25.23
C LEU A 258 26.18 -3.72 -24.51
N GLU A 259 25.94 -4.84 -25.23
CA GLU A 259 25.35 -6.07 -24.65
C GLU A 259 26.10 -6.60 -23.42
N ASP A 260 27.40 -6.29 -23.30
CA ASP A 260 28.23 -6.60 -22.14
C ASP A 260 28.20 -5.54 -21.03
N GLY A 261 27.37 -4.48 -21.16
CA GLY A 261 27.30 -3.34 -20.22
C GLY A 261 28.49 -2.40 -20.29
N SER A 262 29.42 -2.62 -21.22
CA SER A 262 30.64 -1.81 -21.39
C SER A 262 30.37 -0.52 -22.17
N ALA A 263 31.30 0.44 -22.04
CA ALA A 263 31.27 1.70 -22.76
C ALA A 263 31.57 1.50 -24.26
N PRO A 264 30.84 2.15 -25.16
CA PRO A 264 31.28 2.29 -26.57
C PRO A 264 32.58 3.11 -26.65
N GLU A 265 33.36 2.91 -27.70
CA GLU A 265 34.61 3.66 -27.92
C GLU A 265 34.35 5.17 -27.96
N GLY A 266 35.02 5.91 -27.07
CA GLY A 266 34.93 7.36 -26.99
C GLY A 266 33.84 7.90 -26.06
N PHE A 267 33.16 7.04 -25.29
CA PHE A 267 32.15 7.44 -24.30
C PHE A 267 32.65 7.10 -22.88
N GLU A 268 32.94 8.11 -22.08
CA GLU A 268 33.55 7.93 -20.76
C GLU A 268 32.60 8.27 -19.59
N ILE A 269 31.48 8.94 -19.83
CA ILE A 269 30.58 9.44 -18.81
C ILE A 269 29.39 8.49 -18.63
N LYS A 270 29.22 7.95 -17.45
CA LYS A 270 28.09 7.09 -17.07
C LYS A 270 26.87 7.93 -16.69
N GLY A 271 25.74 7.72 -17.33
CA GLY A 271 24.44 8.30 -16.98
C GLY A 271 23.47 7.26 -16.46
N ASN A 272 22.67 7.64 -15.47
CA ASN A 272 21.56 6.85 -14.99
C ASN A 272 20.25 7.60 -15.28
N ALA A 273 19.46 7.10 -16.20
CA ALA A 273 18.24 7.70 -16.71
C ALA A 273 17.16 7.85 -15.61
N ASN A 274 17.09 6.89 -14.67
CA ASN A 274 16.11 6.92 -13.59
C ASN A 274 16.36 8.05 -12.59
N SER A 275 17.62 8.40 -12.35
CA SER A 275 17.97 9.45 -11.38
C SER A 275 18.37 10.77 -12.03
N MET A 276 18.46 10.82 -13.38
CA MET A 276 18.94 11.95 -14.17
C MET A 276 20.30 12.48 -13.68
N LYS A 277 21.20 11.57 -13.27
CA LYS A 277 22.52 11.90 -12.78
C LYS A 277 23.59 11.27 -13.65
N PHE A 278 24.70 12.02 -13.83
CA PHE A 278 25.87 11.48 -14.51
C PHE A 278 27.08 11.41 -13.58
N HIS A 279 27.99 10.48 -13.88
CA HIS A 279 29.21 10.20 -13.12
C HIS A 279 30.42 10.29 -14.04
N ARG A 280 31.44 11.03 -13.62
CA ARG A 280 32.73 11.12 -14.29
C ARG A 280 33.66 9.98 -13.86
N PRO A 281 34.65 9.56 -14.69
CA PRO A 281 35.61 8.51 -14.34
C PRO A 281 36.35 8.74 -13.03
N GLU A 282 36.62 10.00 -12.67
CA GLU A 282 37.28 10.40 -11.42
C GLU A 282 36.34 10.44 -10.21
N GLY A 283 35.03 10.20 -10.40
CA GLY A 283 34.01 10.31 -9.37
C GLY A 283 33.99 9.12 -8.43
N ARG A 284 33.81 9.40 -7.11
CA ARG A 284 33.77 8.36 -6.05
C ARG A 284 32.79 7.22 -6.29
N TRP A 285 31.76 7.43 -7.08
CA TRP A 285 30.66 6.48 -7.32
C TRP A 285 30.71 5.85 -8.72
N TYR A 286 31.71 6.19 -9.54
CA TYR A 286 31.81 5.76 -10.92
C TYR A 286 31.86 4.23 -11.08
N GLU A 287 32.68 3.55 -10.27
CA GLU A 287 32.83 2.09 -10.34
C GLU A 287 31.58 1.34 -9.86
N GLN A 288 30.81 1.93 -8.95
CA GLN A 288 29.63 1.32 -8.36
C GLN A 288 28.32 1.59 -9.14
N THR A 289 28.37 2.45 -10.16
CA THR A 289 27.22 2.81 -10.97
C THR A 289 27.15 1.98 -12.23
N GLU A 290 26.06 1.27 -12.41
CA GLU A 290 25.71 0.64 -13.69
C GLU A 290 25.18 1.73 -14.63
N ALA A 291 25.79 1.84 -15.83
CA ALA A 291 25.40 2.85 -16.81
C ALA A 291 24.17 2.37 -17.58
N GLU A 292 23.11 3.18 -17.56
CA GLU A 292 21.94 2.99 -18.43
C GLU A 292 22.10 3.77 -19.73
N VAL A 293 22.92 4.83 -19.72
CA VAL A 293 23.28 5.65 -20.89
C VAL A 293 24.75 6.07 -20.78
N TRP A 294 25.45 6.10 -21.89
CA TRP A 294 26.80 6.60 -21.98
C TRP A 294 26.85 7.92 -22.74
N PHE A 295 27.58 8.91 -22.20
CA PHE A 295 27.80 10.20 -22.84
C PHE A 295 29.27 10.38 -23.19
N ARG A 296 29.52 11.07 -24.29
CA ARG A 296 30.86 11.37 -24.74
C ARG A 296 31.57 12.35 -23.82
N ASP A 297 30.88 13.44 -23.43
CA ASP A 297 31.38 14.51 -22.61
C ASP A 297 30.37 14.89 -21.52
N ALA A 298 30.86 15.52 -20.43
CA ALA A 298 30.00 16.03 -19.36
C ALA A 298 29.05 17.13 -19.85
N ALA A 299 29.45 17.89 -20.86
CA ALA A 299 28.61 18.93 -21.47
C ALA A 299 27.43 18.32 -22.23
N ALA A 300 27.60 17.16 -22.89
CA ALA A 300 26.53 16.41 -23.53
C ALA A 300 25.53 15.87 -22.52
N ALA A 301 26.00 15.37 -21.37
CA ALA A 301 25.12 14.91 -20.29
C ALA A 301 24.32 16.07 -19.65
N GLU A 302 24.94 17.26 -19.46
CA GLU A 302 24.24 18.44 -18.98
C GLU A 302 23.22 18.97 -20.01
N ALA A 303 23.54 18.93 -21.30
CA ALA A 303 22.62 19.29 -22.38
C ALA A 303 21.41 18.35 -22.47
N ALA A 304 21.61 17.08 -22.16
CA ALA A 304 20.55 16.06 -22.05
C ALA A 304 19.73 16.16 -20.73
N GLY A 305 20.04 17.14 -19.87
CA GLY A 305 19.31 17.37 -18.63
C GLY A 305 19.82 16.59 -17.41
N PHE A 306 20.96 15.91 -17.51
CA PHE A 306 21.56 15.19 -16.39
C PHE A 306 22.36 16.12 -15.49
N VAL A 307 22.37 15.85 -14.18
CA VAL A 307 23.09 16.64 -13.18
C VAL A 307 24.27 15.83 -12.65
N GLU A 308 25.44 16.48 -12.46
CA GLU A 308 26.62 15.80 -11.91
C GLU A 308 26.35 15.25 -10.50
N ALA A 309 26.65 13.98 -10.28
CA ALA A 309 26.49 13.35 -8.98
C ALA A 309 27.41 14.01 -7.95
N GLY A 310 26.79 14.60 -6.90
CA GLY A 310 27.50 15.35 -5.85
C GLY A 310 27.33 16.87 -5.92
N LYS A 311 26.77 17.41 -7.00
CA LYS A 311 26.34 18.83 -7.05
C LYS A 311 24.84 18.91 -6.77
N ALA A 312 24.41 19.83 -5.90
CA ALA A 312 23.01 20.14 -5.68
C ALA A 312 22.40 20.74 -6.95
N SER A 313 21.21 20.28 -7.33
CA SER A 313 20.50 20.82 -8.50
C SER A 313 20.19 22.31 -8.31
N LYS A 314 20.10 23.06 -9.42
CA LYS A 314 19.71 24.48 -9.39
C LYS A 314 18.33 24.72 -8.75
N ALA A 315 17.47 23.71 -8.71
CA ALA A 315 16.14 23.76 -8.08
C ALA A 315 16.22 23.80 -6.54
N ASP A 316 17.19 23.10 -5.92
CA ASP A 316 17.38 23.08 -4.46
C ASP A 316 17.96 24.39 -3.88
N LYS A 317 18.51 25.26 -4.74
CA LYS A 317 19.03 26.58 -4.31
C LYS A 317 17.98 27.68 -4.23
N ALA A 318 16.88 27.54 -4.99
CA ALA A 318 15.81 28.56 -4.99
C ALA A 318 14.86 28.44 -3.79
N GLU A 319 14.85 27.32 -3.08
CA GLU A 319 13.97 27.07 -1.92
C GLU A 319 14.62 27.40 -0.56
N LYS A 320 15.92 27.76 -0.55
CA LYS A 320 16.64 28.15 0.66
C LYS A 320 16.80 29.65 0.86
N ASP A 321 16.43 30.45 -0.13
CA ASP A 321 16.55 31.94 -0.08
C ASP A 321 15.17 32.64 -0.06
N ASN A 322 14.09 31.94 0.38
CA ASN A 322 12.78 32.57 0.58
C ASN A 322 12.25 32.33 1.99
#